data_366c59c774eb6d99b9e1a1a51daf3224
#
_entry.id   366c59c774eb6d99b9e1a1a51daf3224
#
_cell.length_a   1.000
_cell.length_b   1.000
_cell.length_c   1.000
_cell.angle_alpha   90.00
_cell.angle_beta   90.00
_cell.angle_gamma   90.00
#
_symmetry.space_group_name_H-M   'P 1'
#
loop_
_entity.id
_entity.type
_entity.pdbx_description
1 polymer ?
#
loop_
_entity_poly.entity_id
_entity_poly.type
_entity_poly.pdbx_seq_one_letter_code
_entity_poly.pdbx_strand_id
1 'polypeptide(L)'
;MEQEEFEDMLLEALKDSKICKKVQRLLGKPSNEEECLDDEKLKNAQEECSKLKKQNEILQNDFAESKNQLKEVSDSVRDLKAKLKETEDALKPFERLIEIKQTYQALPDTVKKTLRNILSDNFEDFIVCGTDLSRIRNFAETIRVYTTKKEFDLAEKMGKILKYFISIYEGMNDKAKELKVKPGEVFDDEKHIHCEGKNRVKVTRVLACGLMLKGEVCLKALVV
;
A
#
# COMPACT_ATOMS: atom_id res chain seq x y z
N MET A 1 -9.90 1.39 49.35
CA MET A 1 -11.21 1.58 49.92
C MET A 1 -12.04 2.20 48.80
N GLU A 2 -12.92 1.41 48.22
CA GLU A 2 -13.76 1.88 47.11
C GLU A 2 -14.85 2.78 47.66
N GLN A 3 -15.34 3.70 46.86
CA GLN A 3 -16.30 4.74 47.30
C GLN A 3 -17.59 4.11 47.86
N GLU A 4 -17.99 2.96 47.34
CA GLU A 4 -19.14 2.17 47.82
C GLU A 4 -18.93 1.63 49.23
N GLU A 5 -17.74 1.13 49.56
CA GLU A 5 -17.46 0.62 50.93
C GLU A 5 -17.48 1.73 51.97
N PHE A 6 -17.10 2.97 51.56
CA PHE A 6 -17.16 4.12 52.46
C PHE A 6 -18.60 4.61 52.67
N GLU A 7 -19.41 4.61 51.63
CA GLU A 7 -20.85 4.98 51.73
C GLU A 7 -21.63 3.99 52.60
N ASP A 8 -21.36 2.68 52.46
CA ASP A 8 -22.00 1.65 53.27
C ASP A 8 -21.59 1.76 54.74
N MET A 9 -20.31 1.99 55.02
CA MET A 9 -19.84 2.21 56.40
C MET A 9 -20.45 3.46 57.02
N LEU A 10 -20.64 4.54 56.23
CA LEU A 10 -21.27 5.78 56.71
C LEU A 10 -22.75 5.58 57.00
N LEU A 11 -23.46 4.85 56.14
CA LEU A 11 -24.87 4.50 56.33
C LEU A 11 -25.09 3.57 57.54
N GLU A 12 -24.17 2.67 57.80
CA GLU A 12 -24.23 1.76 58.95
C GLU A 12 -23.93 2.53 60.26
N ALA A 13 -22.96 3.42 60.27
CA ALA A 13 -22.65 4.30 61.38
C ALA A 13 -23.82 5.25 61.75
N LEU A 14 -24.56 5.74 60.75
CA LEU A 14 -25.73 6.60 60.97
C LEU A 14 -26.99 5.83 61.51
N LYS A 15 -26.98 4.47 61.39
CA LYS A 15 -28.03 3.62 62.00
C LYS A 15 -27.85 3.51 63.51
N ASP A 16 -26.66 3.74 64.07
CA ASP A 16 -26.48 3.72 65.52
C ASP A 16 -27.10 4.96 66.18
N SER A 17 -28.16 4.70 66.90
CA SER A 17 -28.93 5.73 67.61
C SER A 17 -28.09 6.56 68.59
N LYS A 18 -26.96 6.05 69.08
CA LYS A 18 -26.03 6.77 69.96
C LYS A 18 -25.16 7.77 69.17
N ILE A 19 -24.73 7.39 67.99
CA ILE A 19 -23.93 8.22 67.08
C ILE A 19 -24.82 9.35 66.55
N CYS A 20 -26.05 9.05 66.11
CA CYS A 20 -27.00 10.07 65.66
C CYS A 20 -27.32 11.10 66.77
N LYS A 21 -27.57 10.66 68.01
CA LYS A 21 -27.80 11.56 69.11
C LYS A 21 -26.60 12.43 69.51
N LYS A 22 -25.38 11.92 69.31
CA LYS A 22 -24.15 12.67 69.53
C LYS A 22 -23.90 13.74 68.45
N VAL A 23 -24.16 13.37 67.23
CA VAL A 23 -24.11 14.31 66.09
C VAL A 23 -25.15 15.41 66.21
N GLN A 24 -26.41 15.06 66.58
CA GLN A 24 -27.46 16.06 66.84
C GLN A 24 -27.13 17.02 68.01
N ARG A 25 -26.42 16.54 69.04
CA ARG A 25 -25.98 17.42 70.18
C ARG A 25 -24.80 18.34 69.75
N LEU A 26 -23.94 17.88 68.85
CA LEU A 26 -22.81 18.66 68.37
C LEU A 26 -23.24 19.74 67.36
N LEU A 27 -24.32 19.49 66.61
CA LEU A 27 -24.83 20.42 65.62
C LEU A 27 -25.68 21.57 66.20
N GLY A 28 -26.00 21.57 67.52
CA GLY A 28 -26.81 22.61 68.14
C GLY A 28 -28.25 22.54 67.62
N LYS A 29 -29.23 23.10 68.32
CA LYS A 29 -30.56 23.32 67.71
C LYS A 29 -30.46 24.47 66.73
N PRO A 30 -30.70 24.27 65.42
CA PRO A 30 -30.69 25.38 64.49
C PRO A 30 -31.76 26.40 64.87
N SER A 31 -31.43 27.72 64.77
CA SER A 31 -32.43 28.76 64.80
C SER A 31 -33.34 28.57 63.59
N ASN A 32 -34.63 28.93 63.71
CA ASN A 32 -35.62 28.77 62.61
C ASN A 32 -35.14 29.37 61.24
N GLU A 33 -34.21 30.32 61.23
CA GLU A 33 -33.64 30.89 60.03
C GLU A 33 -32.54 30.02 59.42
N GLU A 34 -31.76 29.26 60.24
CA GLU A 34 -30.74 28.28 59.75
C GLU A 34 -31.40 27.02 59.20
N GLU A 35 -32.56 26.55 59.78
CA GLU A 35 -33.31 25.42 59.22
C GLU A 35 -33.85 25.74 57.80
N CYS A 36 -34.36 26.94 57.55
CA CYS A 36 -34.84 27.35 56.22
C CYS A 36 -33.71 27.45 55.19
N LEU A 37 -32.51 27.90 55.61
CA LEU A 37 -31.34 28.02 54.73
C LEU A 37 -30.73 26.66 54.40
N ASP A 38 -30.77 25.73 55.31
CA ASP A 38 -30.28 24.35 55.10
C ASP A 38 -31.25 23.54 54.24
N ASP A 39 -32.55 23.75 54.35
CA ASP A 39 -33.56 23.11 53.49
C ASP A 39 -33.46 23.60 52.03
N GLU A 40 -33.16 24.87 51.81
CA GLU A 40 -32.96 25.42 50.47
C GLU A 40 -31.65 24.88 49.83
N LYS A 41 -30.56 24.79 50.60
CA LYS A 41 -29.32 24.16 50.15
C LYS A 41 -29.50 22.66 49.85
N LEU A 42 -30.24 21.96 50.68
CA LEU A 42 -30.54 20.54 50.48
C LEU A 42 -31.37 20.34 49.20
N LYS A 43 -32.36 21.18 48.94
CA LYS A 43 -33.17 21.14 47.74
C LYS A 43 -32.34 21.40 46.47
N ASN A 44 -31.51 22.45 46.52
CA ASN A 44 -30.58 22.77 45.41
C ASN A 44 -29.62 21.63 45.13
N ALA A 45 -29.00 21.00 46.16
CA ALA A 45 -28.15 19.85 46.02
C ALA A 45 -28.88 18.62 45.44
N GLN A 46 -30.14 18.40 45.83
CA GLN A 46 -30.95 17.32 45.25
C GLN A 46 -31.27 17.56 43.79
N GLU A 47 -31.58 18.80 43.39
CA GLU A 47 -31.81 19.17 41.99
C GLU A 47 -30.55 19.02 41.15
N GLU A 48 -29.40 19.43 41.67
CA GLU A 48 -28.10 19.24 41.01
C GLU A 48 -27.75 17.78 40.88
N CYS A 49 -27.94 16.98 41.91
CA CYS A 49 -27.75 15.52 41.86
C CYS A 49 -28.64 14.84 40.82
N SER A 50 -29.91 15.32 40.71
CA SER A 50 -30.84 14.84 39.68
C SER A 50 -30.37 15.18 38.25
N LYS A 51 -29.85 16.40 38.05
CA LYS A 51 -29.29 16.82 36.76
C LYS A 51 -28.06 16.04 36.40
N LEU A 52 -27.14 15.84 37.35
CA LEU A 52 -25.91 15.04 37.13
C LEU A 52 -26.22 13.57 36.81
N LYS A 53 -27.21 12.98 37.47
CA LYS A 53 -27.67 11.62 37.15
C LYS A 53 -28.15 11.51 35.71
N LYS A 54 -29.00 12.44 35.25
CA LYS A 54 -29.47 12.47 33.86
C LYS A 54 -28.33 12.64 32.86
N GLN A 55 -27.39 13.56 33.17
CA GLN A 55 -26.22 13.74 32.33
C GLN A 55 -25.34 12.47 32.26
N ASN A 56 -25.17 11.76 33.37
CA ASN A 56 -24.42 10.52 33.44
C ASN A 56 -25.09 9.42 32.62
N GLU A 57 -26.42 9.31 32.68
CA GLU A 57 -27.16 8.35 31.83
C GLU A 57 -26.99 8.64 30.34
N ILE A 58 -27.05 9.92 29.93
CA ILE A 58 -26.80 10.32 28.53
C ILE A 58 -25.37 9.95 28.10
N LEU A 59 -24.38 10.33 28.91
CA LEU A 59 -22.98 10.03 28.62
C LEU A 59 -22.70 8.51 28.55
N GLN A 60 -23.35 7.73 29.39
CA GLN A 60 -23.23 6.26 29.35
C GLN A 60 -23.81 5.67 28.04
N ASN A 61 -24.95 6.21 27.60
CA ASN A 61 -25.57 5.80 26.35
C ASN A 61 -24.70 6.19 25.14
N ASP A 62 -24.20 7.44 25.10
CA ASP A 62 -23.31 7.93 24.04
C ASP A 62 -22.01 7.12 23.99
N PHE A 63 -21.47 6.77 25.17
CA PHE A 63 -20.27 5.92 25.25
C PHE A 63 -20.53 4.51 24.71
N ALA A 64 -21.68 3.92 25.06
CA ALA A 64 -22.08 2.60 24.57
C ALA A 64 -22.27 2.62 23.03
N GLU A 65 -22.91 3.65 22.50
CA GLU A 65 -23.08 3.82 21.06
C GLU A 65 -21.72 3.99 20.33
N SER A 66 -20.88 4.88 20.85
CA SER A 66 -19.53 5.12 20.30
C SER A 66 -18.69 3.83 20.31
N LYS A 67 -18.80 3.01 21.36
CA LYS A 67 -18.12 1.71 21.46
C LYS A 67 -18.62 0.74 20.40
N ASN A 68 -19.91 0.73 20.12
CA ASN A 68 -20.49 -0.12 19.07
C ASN A 68 -20.03 0.33 17.68
N GLN A 69 -20.06 1.63 17.41
CA GLN A 69 -19.57 2.20 16.16
C GLN A 69 -18.08 1.89 15.94
N LEU A 70 -17.27 2.00 17.00
CA LEU A 70 -15.85 1.67 16.94
C LEU A 70 -15.61 0.19 16.59
N LYS A 71 -16.45 -0.70 17.14
CA LYS A 71 -16.40 -2.13 16.81
C LYS A 71 -16.75 -2.38 15.35
N GLU A 72 -17.83 -1.79 14.84
CA GLU A 72 -18.25 -1.92 13.44
C GLU A 72 -17.18 -1.42 12.47
N VAL A 73 -16.59 -0.25 12.76
CA VAL A 73 -15.47 0.28 11.96
C VAL A 73 -14.25 -0.64 12.02
N SER A 74 -13.91 -1.18 13.19
CA SER A 74 -12.81 -2.12 13.36
C SER A 74 -13.01 -3.40 12.54
N ASP A 75 -14.23 -3.96 12.56
CA ASP A 75 -14.58 -5.14 11.78
C ASP A 75 -14.52 -4.85 10.27
N SER A 76 -15.04 -3.69 9.84
CA SER A 76 -14.95 -3.24 8.44
C SER A 76 -13.50 -3.05 7.96
N VAL A 77 -12.64 -2.49 8.79
CA VAL A 77 -11.20 -2.34 8.48
C VAL A 77 -10.53 -3.71 8.35
N ARG A 78 -10.88 -4.68 9.19
CA ARG A 78 -10.35 -6.04 9.10
C ARG A 78 -10.77 -6.70 7.77
N ASP A 79 -12.03 -6.57 7.40
CA ASP A 79 -12.57 -7.15 6.16
C ASP A 79 -11.97 -6.50 4.91
N LEU A 80 -11.79 -5.18 4.93
CA LEU A 80 -11.11 -4.46 3.84
C LEU A 80 -9.65 -4.88 3.69
N LYS A 81 -8.92 -5.08 4.80
CA LYS A 81 -7.55 -5.60 4.79
C LYS A 81 -7.47 -7.01 4.22
N ALA A 82 -8.43 -7.86 4.56
CA ALA A 82 -8.49 -9.22 4.00
C ALA A 82 -8.71 -9.20 2.49
N LYS A 83 -9.66 -8.39 2.00
CA LYS A 83 -9.93 -8.21 0.56
C LYS A 83 -8.73 -7.59 -0.18
N LEU A 84 -8.06 -6.61 0.43
CA LEU A 84 -6.86 -6.01 -0.17
C LEU A 84 -5.77 -7.06 -0.36
N LYS A 85 -5.50 -7.86 0.67
CA LYS A 85 -4.51 -8.95 0.59
C LYS A 85 -4.88 -9.99 -0.47
N GLU A 86 -6.14 -10.39 -0.55
CA GLU A 86 -6.63 -11.31 -1.59
C GLU A 86 -6.40 -10.73 -3.00
N THR A 87 -6.69 -9.44 -3.19
CA THR A 87 -6.46 -8.74 -4.46
C THR A 87 -4.97 -8.65 -4.79
N GLU A 88 -4.12 -8.32 -3.81
CA GLU A 88 -2.66 -8.29 -3.99
C GLU A 88 -2.13 -9.68 -4.38
N ASP A 89 -2.57 -10.75 -3.69
CA ASP A 89 -2.17 -12.11 -4.01
C ASP A 89 -2.63 -12.53 -5.42
N ALA A 90 -3.81 -12.12 -5.87
CA ALA A 90 -4.31 -12.36 -7.22
C ALA A 90 -3.51 -11.57 -8.29
N LEU A 91 -2.95 -10.41 -7.96
CA LEU A 91 -2.16 -9.58 -8.87
C LEU A 91 -0.69 -10.00 -8.98
N LYS A 92 -0.14 -10.74 -8.01
CA LYS A 92 1.26 -11.20 -8.02
C LYS A 92 1.72 -11.81 -9.35
N PRO A 93 0.96 -12.69 -10.00
CA PRO A 93 1.36 -13.24 -11.30
C PRO A 93 1.53 -12.18 -12.40
N PHE A 94 0.89 -11.03 -12.24
CA PHE A 94 0.90 -9.93 -13.21
C PHE A 94 1.84 -8.77 -12.85
N GLU A 95 2.51 -8.82 -11.68
CA GLU A 95 3.40 -7.74 -11.23
C GLU A 95 4.40 -7.32 -12.30
N ARG A 96 5.06 -8.30 -12.92
CA ARG A 96 6.04 -8.04 -13.98
C ARG A 96 5.44 -7.38 -15.21
N LEU A 97 4.24 -7.77 -15.59
CA LEU A 97 3.51 -7.15 -16.72
C LEU A 97 3.13 -5.72 -16.39
N ILE A 98 2.68 -5.46 -15.16
CA ILE A 98 2.34 -4.12 -14.65
C ILE A 98 3.57 -3.21 -14.68
N GLU A 99 4.71 -3.69 -14.16
CA GLU A 99 6.00 -2.96 -14.16
C GLU A 99 6.44 -2.58 -15.58
N ILE A 100 6.35 -3.53 -16.51
CA ILE A 100 6.72 -3.32 -17.91
C ILE A 100 5.76 -2.34 -18.59
N LYS A 101 4.46 -2.40 -18.30
CA LYS A 101 3.50 -1.42 -18.80
C LYS A 101 3.77 -0.03 -18.26
N GLN A 102 4.09 0.12 -16.98
CA GLN A 102 4.50 1.39 -16.39
C GLN A 102 5.77 1.94 -17.06
N THR A 103 6.75 1.06 -17.34
CA THR A 103 7.96 1.43 -18.09
C THR A 103 7.62 1.95 -19.49
N TYR A 104 6.69 1.30 -20.19
CA TYR A 104 6.20 1.76 -21.49
C TYR A 104 5.46 3.11 -21.39
N GLN A 105 4.58 3.26 -20.40
CA GLN A 105 3.85 4.52 -20.19
C GLN A 105 4.77 5.71 -19.89
N ALA A 106 5.90 5.46 -19.23
CA ALA A 106 6.93 6.46 -18.95
C ALA A 106 7.81 6.83 -20.17
N LEU A 107 7.65 6.15 -21.33
CA LEU A 107 8.35 6.53 -22.56
C LEU A 107 7.77 7.84 -23.14
N PRO A 108 8.59 8.65 -23.81
CA PRO A 108 8.12 9.83 -24.53
C PRO A 108 7.05 9.49 -25.58
N ASP A 109 6.10 10.39 -25.81
CA ASP A 109 5.02 10.18 -26.79
C ASP A 109 5.53 9.99 -28.21
N THR A 110 6.65 10.60 -28.57
CA THR A 110 7.32 10.39 -29.86
C THR A 110 7.73 8.94 -30.06
N VAL A 111 8.22 8.29 -29.00
CA VAL A 111 8.61 6.87 -29.01
C VAL A 111 7.37 5.99 -29.11
N LYS A 112 6.35 6.28 -28.29
CA LYS A 112 5.07 5.54 -28.33
C LYS A 112 4.41 5.60 -29.71
N LYS A 113 4.46 6.75 -30.37
CA LYS A 113 3.99 6.89 -31.76
C LYS A 113 4.76 6.00 -32.75
N THR A 114 6.08 5.90 -32.59
CA THR A 114 6.90 5.00 -33.43
C THR A 114 6.57 3.52 -33.18
N LEU A 115 6.26 3.17 -31.94
CA LEU A 115 5.93 1.80 -31.54
C LEU A 115 4.50 1.40 -31.84
N ARG A 116 3.60 2.32 -32.21
CA ARG A 116 2.17 2.08 -32.33
C ARG A 116 1.79 0.86 -33.21
N ASN A 117 2.56 0.57 -34.23
CA ASN A 117 2.34 -0.58 -35.12
C ASN A 117 2.83 -1.92 -34.54
N ILE A 118 3.62 -1.87 -33.45
CA ILE A 118 4.22 -3.04 -32.82
C ILE A 118 3.52 -3.30 -31.49
N LEU A 119 3.27 -2.25 -30.72
CA LEU A 119 2.79 -2.29 -29.34
C LEU A 119 1.82 -1.15 -29.08
N SER A 120 0.61 -1.45 -28.63
CA SER A 120 -0.36 -0.48 -28.14
C SER A 120 -0.34 -0.38 -26.61
N ASP A 121 -1.15 0.53 -26.05
CA ASP A 121 -1.29 0.69 -24.59
C ASP A 121 -2.22 -0.35 -23.95
N ASN A 122 -2.57 -1.42 -24.70
CA ASN A 122 -3.39 -2.53 -24.20
C ASN A 122 -2.49 -3.63 -23.58
N PHE A 123 -2.92 -4.21 -22.46
CA PHE A 123 -2.21 -5.33 -21.82
C PHE A 123 -2.08 -6.56 -22.73
N GLU A 124 -3.10 -6.85 -23.50
CA GLU A 124 -3.11 -7.98 -24.43
C GLU A 124 -1.98 -7.88 -25.46
N ASP A 125 -1.74 -6.68 -25.99
CA ASP A 125 -0.67 -6.46 -26.96
C ASP A 125 0.72 -6.70 -26.39
N PHE A 126 0.95 -6.48 -25.10
CA PHE A 126 2.22 -6.82 -24.47
C PHE A 126 2.47 -8.33 -24.46
N ILE A 127 1.41 -9.12 -24.23
CA ILE A 127 1.50 -10.58 -24.28
C ILE A 127 1.70 -11.02 -25.72
N VAL A 128 0.86 -10.55 -26.65
CA VAL A 128 0.93 -10.89 -28.09
C VAL A 128 2.30 -10.51 -28.68
N CYS A 129 2.85 -9.35 -28.29
CA CYS A 129 4.18 -8.94 -28.74
C CYS A 129 5.27 -9.93 -28.32
N GLY A 130 5.16 -10.49 -27.11
CA GLY A 130 6.08 -11.51 -26.60
C GLY A 130 5.90 -12.89 -27.23
N THR A 131 4.78 -13.18 -27.90
CA THR A 131 4.55 -14.46 -28.59
C THR A 131 4.99 -14.46 -30.05
N ASP A 132 5.21 -13.28 -30.64
CA ASP A 132 5.53 -13.12 -32.07
C ASP A 132 6.99 -12.65 -32.26
N LEU A 133 7.80 -13.54 -32.83
CA LEU A 133 9.22 -13.28 -33.12
C LEU A 133 9.41 -12.07 -34.06
N SER A 134 8.49 -11.85 -35.00
CA SER A 134 8.59 -10.72 -35.93
C SER A 134 8.39 -9.41 -35.19
N ARG A 135 7.43 -9.34 -34.25
CA ARG A 135 7.20 -8.16 -33.42
C ARG A 135 8.39 -7.92 -32.47
N ILE A 136 8.96 -8.97 -31.87
CA ILE A 136 10.18 -8.87 -31.04
C ILE A 136 11.33 -8.28 -31.84
N ARG A 137 11.57 -8.75 -33.07
CA ARG A 137 12.61 -8.22 -33.96
C ARG A 137 12.36 -6.76 -34.32
N ASN A 138 11.15 -6.40 -34.70
CA ASN A 138 10.80 -5.01 -35.03
C ASN A 138 10.97 -4.08 -33.84
N PHE A 139 10.65 -4.55 -32.65
CA PHE A 139 10.86 -3.80 -31.40
C PHE A 139 12.37 -3.58 -31.15
N ALA A 140 13.19 -4.62 -31.33
CA ALA A 140 14.64 -4.53 -31.16
C ALA A 140 15.29 -3.59 -32.20
N GLU A 141 14.84 -3.61 -33.47
CA GLU A 141 15.30 -2.66 -34.49
C GLU A 141 14.90 -1.23 -34.13
N THR A 142 13.73 -1.02 -33.54
CA THR A 142 13.35 0.30 -33.03
C THR A 142 14.29 0.78 -31.94
N ILE A 143 14.69 -0.10 -30.99
CA ILE A 143 15.71 0.25 -29.98
C ILE A 143 17.02 0.65 -30.67
N ARG A 144 17.45 -0.09 -31.68
CA ARG A 144 18.67 0.20 -32.44
C ARG A 144 18.65 1.59 -33.08
N VAL A 145 17.51 2.05 -33.60
CA VAL A 145 17.36 3.42 -34.12
C VAL A 145 17.66 4.47 -33.04
N TYR A 146 17.22 4.25 -31.79
CA TYR A 146 17.51 5.17 -30.69
C TYR A 146 18.96 5.10 -30.23
N THR A 147 19.62 3.94 -30.31
CA THR A 147 21.06 3.85 -30.04
C THR A 147 21.90 4.64 -31.07
N THR A 148 21.51 4.65 -32.35
CA THR A 148 22.20 5.49 -33.36
C THR A 148 22.08 6.98 -33.10
N LYS A 149 21.00 7.39 -32.40
CA LYS A 149 20.80 8.78 -31.95
C LYS A 149 21.52 9.09 -30.62
N LYS A 150 22.25 8.13 -30.06
CA LYS A 150 22.90 8.19 -28.73
C LYS A 150 21.93 8.38 -27.55
N GLU A 151 20.69 8.02 -27.71
CA GLU A 151 19.66 8.06 -26.67
C GLU A 151 19.71 6.77 -25.81
N PHE A 152 20.86 6.49 -25.19
CA PHE A 152 21.16 5.21 -24.53
C PHE A 152 20.24 4.92 -23.34
N ASP A 153 19.89 5.92 -22.54
CA ASP A 153 18.98 5.72 -21.40
C ASP A 153 17.56 5.35 -21.84
N LEU A 154 17.13 5.89 -22.98
CA LEU A 154 15.87 5.52 -23.60
C LEU A 154 15.94 4.11 -24.18
N ALA A 155 17.03 3.79 -24.88
CA ALA A 155 17.27 2.46 -25.42
C ALA A 155 17.28 1.40 -24.31
N GLU A 156 17.89 1.68 -23.15
CA GLU A 156 17.89 0.76 -22.00
C GLU A 156 16.48 0.55 -21.40
N LYS A 157 15.68 1.62 -21.26
CA LYS A 157 14.28 1.49 -20.82
C LYS A 157 13.48 0.60 -21.77
N MET A 158 13.64 0.79 -23.09
CA MET A 158 13.01 -0.06 -24.09
C MET A 158 13.59 -1.48 -24.04
N GLY A 159 14.89 -1.64 -23.75
CA GLY A 159 15.54 -2.94 -23.57
C GLY A 159 14.93 -3.79 -22.46
N LYS A 160 14.46 -3.15 -21.36
CA LYS A 160 13.73 -3.85 -20.29
C LYS A 160 12.41 -4.42 -20.79
N ILE A 161 11.70 -3.69 -21.65
CA ILE A 161 10.45 -4.15 -22.28
C ILE A 161 10.77 -5.32 -23.24
N LEU A 162 11.81 -5.20 -24.05
CA LEU A 162 12.26 -6.28 -24.94
C LEU A 162 12.59 -7.56 -24.16
N LYS A 163 13.29 -7.43 -23.05
CA LYS A 163 13.63 -8.57 -22.19
C LYS A 163 12.37 -9.29 -21.68
N TYR A 164 11.33 -8.57 -21.36
CA TYR A 164 10.05 -9.15 -20.99
C TYR A 164 9.42 -9.94 -22.15
N PHE A 165 9.43 -9.40 -23.38
CA PHE A 165 8.92 -10.11 -24.56
C PHE A 165 9.72 -11.39 -24.83
N ILE A 166 11.04 -11.32 -24.76
CA ILE A 166 11.91 -12.49 -24.90
C ILE A 166 11.55 -13.54 -23.83
N SER A 167 11.29 -13.15 -22.59
CA SER A 167 10.92 -14.10 -21.54
C SER A 167 9.58 -14.81 -21.78
N ILE A 168 8.60 -14.13 -22.41
CA ILE A 168 7.35 -14.77 -22.85
C ILE A 168 7.66 -15.77 -23.96
N TYR A 169 8.46 -15.37 -24.96
CA TYR A 169 8.81 -16.23 -26.08
C TYR A 169 9.57 -17.49 -25.65
N GLU A 170 10.50 -17.37 -24.70
CA GLU A 170 11.18 -18.51 -24.06
C GLU A 170 10.19 -19.45 -23.36
N GLY A 171 9.22 -18.91 -22.64
CA GLY A 171 8.20 -19.72 -21.95
C GLY A 171 7.32 -20.54 -22.90
N MET A 172 7.19 -20.09 -24.16
CA MET A 172 6.38 -20.75 -25.18
C MET A 172 7.19 -21.61 -26.14
N ASN A 173 8.51 -21.46 -26.20
CA ASN A 173 9.37 -22.11 -27.15
C ASN A 173 10.65 -22.64 -26.48
N ASP A 174 10.69 -23.93 -26.21
CA ASP A 174 11.81 -24.63 -25.54
C ASP A 174 13.17 -24.45 -26.23
N LYS A 175 13.16 -24.09 -27.52
CA LYS A 175 14.36 -23.86 -28.32
C LYS A 175 14.84 -22.42 -28.30
N ALA A 176 14.06 -21.52 -27.68
CA ALA A 176 14.41 -20.13 -27.52
C ALA A 176 15.10 -19.90 -26.17
N LYS A 177 16.17 -19.08 -26.16
CA LYS A 177 16.88 -18.67 -24.94
C LYS A 177 17.34 -17.22 -25.02
N GLU A 178 17.21 -16.50 -23.93
CA GLU A 178 17.80 -15.16 -23.79
C GLU A 178 19.32 -15.24 -23.99
N LEU A 179 19.86 -14.44 -24.91
CA LEU A 179 21.29 -14.22 -25.01
C LEU A 179 21.70 -13.25 -23.88
N LYS A 180 22.18 -13.82 -22.78
CA LYS A 180 22.60 -13.07 -21.59
C LYS A 180 24.01 -12.53 -21.81
N VAL A 181 24.16 -11.22 -21.78
CA VAL A 181 25.42 -10.50 -21.85
C VAL A 181 25.64 -9.73 -20.56
N LYS A 182 26.86 -9.67 -20.07
CA LYS A 182 27.22 -8.94 -18.85
C LYS A 182 28.24 -7.82 -19.16
N PRO A 183 28.16 -6.69 -18.44
CA PRO A 183 29.26 -5.73 -18.46
C PRO A 183 30.58 -6.41 -18.06
N GLY A 184 31.66 -6.05 -18.78
CA GLY A 184 32.98 -6.66 -18.63
C GLY A 184 33.28 -7.85 -19.55
N GLU A 185 32.27 -8.43 -20.20
CA GLU A 185 32.50 -9.48 -21.22
C GLU A 185 33.27 -8.94 -22.44
N VAL A 186 34.03 -9.84 -23.07
CA VAL A 186 34.69 -9.50 -24.32
C VAL A 186 33.64 -9.35 -25.41
N PHE A 187 33.79 -8.31 -26.21
CA PHE A 187 32.88 -8.06 -27.33
C PHE A 187 33.01 -9.18 -28.37
N ASP A 188 31.88 -9.68 -28.83
CA ASP A 188 31.74 -10.73 -29.81
C ASP A 188 30.79 -10.30 -30.93
N ASP A 189 31.31 -10.13 -32.13
CA ASP A 189 30.53 -9.64 -33.29
C ASP A 189 29.36 -10.57 -33.68
N GLU A 190 29.43 -11.85 -33.34
CA GLU A 190 28.35 -12.79 -33.62
C GLU A 190 27.17 -12.62 -32.67
N LYS A 191 27.44 -12.16 -31.44
CA LYS A 191 26.44 -12.04 -30.36
C LYS A 191 26.02 -10.60 -30.11
N HIS A 192 26.88 -9.63 -30.40
CA HIS A 192 26.69 -8.25 -29.98
C HIS A 192 26.64 -7.30 -31.16
N ILE A 193 25.90 -6.20 -30.99
CA ILE A 193 25.99 -4.99 -31.81
C ILE A 193 26.51 -3.87 -30.91
N HIS A 194 27.65 -3.32 -31.24
CA HIS A 194 28.23 -2.20 -30.53
C HIS A 194 27.56 -0.88 -30.98
N CYS A 195 27.03 -0.12 -30.06
CA CYS A 195 26.25 1.09 -30.34
C CYS A 195 27.06 2.36 -30.22
N GLU A 196 28.32 2.31 -29.74
CA GLU A 196 29.19 3.46 -29.54
C GLU A 196 30.65 3.14 -29.90
N GLY A 197 31.25 3.92 -30.79
CA GLY A 197 32.69 3.95 -31.00
C GLY A 197 33.33 2.77 -31.73
N LYS A 198 34.69 2.90 -31.94
CA LYS A 198 35.51 1.90 -32.64
C LYS A 198 36.27 0.92 -31.74
N ASN A 199 36.34 1.15 -30.42
CA ASN A 199 37.07 0.30 -29.48
C ASN A 199 36.14 -0.79 -28.91
N ARG A 200 36.03 -1.91 -29.63
CA ARG A 200 35.16 -3.04 -29.32
C ARG A 200 35.91 -4.12 -28.54
N VAL A 201 36.50 -3.77 -27.41
CA VAL A 201 37.26 -4.78 -26.61
C VAL A 201 36.38 -5.41 -25.54
N LYS A 202 35.59 -4.63 -24.84
CA LYS A 202 34.74 -5.10 -23.75
C LYS A 202 33.38 -4.40 -23.75
N VAL A 203 32.35 -5.12 -23.37
CA VAL A 203 31.03 -4.56 -23.12
C VAL A 203 31.08 -3.74 -21.83
N THR A 204 30.73 -2.46 -21.91
CA THR A 204 30.65 -1.58 -20.74
C THR A 204 29.23 -1.48 -20.20
N ARG A 205 28.23 -1.52 -21.09
CA ARG A 205 26.80 -1.41 -20.75
C ARG A 205 25.97 -2.26 -21.70
N VAL A 206 24.93 -2.90 -21.20
CA VAL A 206 23.98 -3.66 -22.00
C VAL A 206 22.70 -2.84 -22.12
N LEU A 207 22.36 -2.42 -23.33
CA LEU A 207 21.17 -1.62 -23.62
C LEU A 207 19.95 -2.50 -23.87
N ALA A 208 20.15 -3.62 -24.57
CA ALA A 208 19.11 -4.63 -24.79
C ALA A 208 19.73 -6.03 -24.89
N CYS A 209 19.04 -7.02 -24.33
CA CYS A 209 19.45 -8.43 -24.46
C CYS A 209 19.17 -8.95 -25.88
N GLY A 210 19.85 -10.03 -26.27
CA GLY A 210 19.61 -10.74 -27.49
C GLY A 210 18.75 -12.00 -27.29
N LEU A 211 18.53 -12.73 -28.38
CA LEU A 211 17.77 -13.98 -28.40
C LEU A 211 18.52 -15.05 -29.22
N MET A 212 18.61 -16.23 -28.67
CA MET A 212 19.06 -17.43 -29.35
C MET A 212 17.86 -18.30 -29.71
N LEU A 213 17.90 -18.92 -30.89
CA LEU A 213 16.90 -19.90 -31.33
C LEU A 213 17.60 -21.12 -31.87
N LYS A 214 17.30 -22.29 -31.33
CA LYS A 214 17.97 -23.56 -31.70
C LYS A 214 19.50 -23.54 -31.56
N GLY A 215 20.05 -22.73 -30.65
CA GLY A 215 21.50 -22.58 -30.46
C GLY A 215 22.16 -21.52 -31.31
N GLU A 216 21.44 -20.90 -32.25
CA GLU A 216 21.95 -19.83 -33.10
C GLU A 216 21.45 -18.44 -32.62
N VAL A 217 22.27 -17.43 -32.83
CA VAL A 217 21.87 -16.03 -32.48
C VAL A 217 20.87 -15.53 -33.49
N CYS A 218 19.63 -15.37 -33.03
CA CYS A 218 18.51 -14.87 -33.82
C CYS A 218 18.37 -13.35 -33.71
N LEU A 219 18.76 -12.81 -32.55
CA LEU A 219 18.78 -11.38 -32.26
C LEU A 219 20.04 -11.09 -31.43
N LYS A 220 20.89 -10.20 -31.91
CA LYS A 220 22.10 -9.79 -31.20
C LYS A 220 21.76 -8.82 -30.07
N ALA A 221 22.54 -8.89 -28.98
CA ALA A 221 22.41 -7.93 -27.89
C ALA A 221 22.97 -6.56 -28.30
N LEU A 222 22.31 -5.49 -27.86
CA LEU A 222 22.78 -4.11 -28.08
C LEU A 222 23.63 -3.68 -26.88
N VAL A 223 24.88 -3.33 -27.13
CA VAL A 223 25.88 -3.02 -26.10
C VAL A 223 26.66 -1.75 -26.39
N VAL A 224 27.24 -1.19 -25.34
CA VAL A 224 28.18 -0.06 -25.37
C VAL A 224 29.50 -0.52 -24.76
#